data_1b75f7d53d82684f186e8ec29abe81ca
#
_entry.id   1b75f7d53d82684f186e8ec29abe81ca
#
_cell.length_a   1.000
_cell.length_b   1.000
_cell.length_c   1.000
_cell.angle_alpha   90.00
_cell.angle_beta   90.00
_cell.angle_gamma   90.00
#
_symmetry.space_group_name_H-M   'P 1'
#
loop_
_entity.id
_entity.type
_entity.pdbx_description
1 polymer ?
#
loop_
_entity_poly.entity_id
_entity_poly.type
_entity_poly.pdbx_seq_one_letter_code
_entity_poly.pdbx_strand_id
1 'polypeptide(L)'
;IQIAEGWENTARVMKEISIIRSMTNNVAEHTRAQYQLHTGYLPSGGVKYPTFGSIVASDFPIPKDDLPSFVSIGTPGNTIGSGFLGMSQAPFVVNDASKLPANVSKANRLDEQRFSGRLSLLEDLEGQYANKGAKARVEDHKAIYANAARLVRSPNLKTFDIASESNEMQEKYGKTAFGRGCLLARRLVERGVPFVEVE
;
A
#
# COMPACT_ATOMS: atom_id res chain seq x y z
N ILE A 1 32.12 1.37 10.99
CA ILE A 1 31.40 2.30 10.10
C ILE A 1 31.21 3.59 10.87
N GLN A 2 31.57 4.73 10.27
CA GLN A 2 31.29 6.04 10.84
C GLN A 2 29.88 6.44 10.42
N ILE A 3 29.08 6.92 11.38
CA ILE A 3 27.71 7.36 11.20
C ILE A 3 27.63 8.81 11.68
N ALA A 4 26.92 9.65 10.98
CA ALA A 4 26.75 11.07 11.31
C ALA A 4 26.05 11.22 12.67
N GLU A 5 26.33 12.36 13.33
CA GLU A 5 25.60 12.80 14.51
C GLU A 5 24.11 12.90 14.22
N GLY A 6 23.26 12.57 15.18
CA GLY A 6 21.81 12.51 15.02
C GLY A 6 21.27 11.14 14.55
N TRP A 7 22.15 10.17 14.27
CA TRP A 7 21.78 8.82 13.82
C TRP A 7 22.10 7.71 14.84
N GLU A 8 22.12 8.05 16.12
CA GLU A 8 22.53 7.15 17.21
C GLU A 8 21.65 5.90 17.27
N ASN A 9 20.36 6.02 17.01
CA ASN A 9 19.43 4.88 17.00
C ASN A 9 19.73 3.93 15.83
N THR A 10 20.05 4.46 14.65
CA THR A 10 20.48 3.68 13.49
C THR A 10 21.81 2.99 13.78
N ALA A 11 22.75 3.69 14.45
CA ALA A 11 24.03 3.13 14.85
C ALA A 11 23.87 1.88 15.74
N ARG A 12 22.89 1.87 16.64
CA ARG A 12 22.62 0.74 17.54
C ARG A 12 22.18 -0.53 16.81
N VAL A 13 21.51 -0.38 15.66
CA VAL A 13 20.99 -1.49 14.86
C VAL A 13 21.81 -1.79 13.60
N MET A 14 23.01 -1.19 13.48
CA MET A 14 23.87 -1.37 12.29
C MET A 14 24.26 -2.82 11.99
N LYS A 15 24.23 -3.71 12.98
CA LYS A 15 24.47 -5.15 12.77
C LYS A 15 23.40 -5.81 11.90
N GLU A 16 22.20 -5.25 11.91
CA GLU A 16 21.03 -5.75 11.17
C GLU A 16 20.87 -5.06 9.81
N ILE A 17 21.76 -4.12 9.46
CA ILE A 17 21.64 -3.30 8.24
C ILE A 17 22.72 -3.67 7.25
N SER A 18 22.34 -3.92 6.01
CA SER A 18 23.27 -4.05 4.87
C SER A 18 23.40 -2.71 4.15
N ILE A 19 24.64 -2.31 3.84
CA ILE A 19 24.93 -1.05 3.14
C ILE A 19 25.51 -1.34 1.77
N ILE A 20 24.84 -0.84 0.72
CA ILE A 20 25.36 -0.87 -0.65
C ILE A 20 26.10 0.44 -0.93
N ARG A 21 27.43 0.41 -0.93
CA ARG A 21 28.27 1.61 -1.11
C ARG A 21 28.58 1.96 -2.56
N SER A 22 28.41 1.00 -3.45
CA SER A 22 28.73 1.14 -4.88
C SER A 22 27.55 1.50 -5.77
N MET A 23 26.40 1.81 -5.17
CA MET A 23 25.21 2.18 -5.94
C MET A 23 25.44 3.51 -6.66
N THR A 24 25.25 3.51 -7.97
CA THR A 24 25.33 4.70 -8.83
C THR A 24 24.05 4.86 -9.64
N ASN A 25 23.68 6.08 -9.93
CA ASN A 25 22.53 6.41 -10.77
C ASN A 25 22.87 7.60 -11.67
N ASN A 26 22.57 7.50 -12.95
CA ASN A 26 22.81 8.56 -13.94
C ASN A 26 21.58 9.45 -14.17
N VAL A 27 20.52 9.28 -13.39
CA VAL A 27 19.28 10.06 -13.53
C VAL A 27 19.30 11.21 -12.54
N ALA A 28 19.37 12.44 -13.06
CA ALA A 28 19.41 13.66 -12.27
C ALA A 28 18.01 14.24 -11.98
N GLU A 29 16.97 13.81 -12.68
CA GLU A 29 15.60 14.30 -12.53
C GLU A 29 14.85 13.42 -11.50
N HIS A 30 14.23 14.06 -10.49
CA HIS A 30 13.64 13.40 -9.33
C HIS A 30 12.56 12.37 -9.68
N THR A 31 11.60 12.73 -10.53
CA THR A 31 10.48 11.83 -10.88
C THR A 31 10.96 10.56 -11.60
N ARG A 32 11.92 10.73 -12.51
CA ARG A 32 12.51 9.59 -13.23
C ARG A 32 13.38 8.74 -12.33
N ALA A 33 14.14 9.36 -11.41
CA ALA A 33 14.95 8.64 -10.43
C ALA A 33 14.07 7.86 -9.46
N GLN A 34 13.00 8.46 -8.97
CA GLN A 34 12.00 7.79 -8.13
C GLN A 34 11.37 6.60 -8.85
N TYR A 35 10.93 6.78 -10.09
CA TYR A 35 10.41 5.68 -10.90
C TYR A 35 11.42 4.54 -11.02
N GLN A 36 12.69 4.86 -11.32
CA GLN A 36 13.74 3.86 -11.43
C GLN A 36 14.02 3.14 -10.12
N LEU A 37 14.04 3.85 -8.99
CA LEU A 37 14.24 3.24 -7.67
C LEU A 37 13.11 2.27 -7.30
N HIS A 38 11.87 2.59 -7.67
CA HIS A 38 10.72 1.77 -7.32
C HIS A 38 10.47 0.60 -8.28
N THR A 39 10.94 0.69 -9.53
CA THR A 39 10.64 -0.32 -10.57
C THR A 39 11.87 -1.06 -11.09
N GLY A 40 13.08 -0.52 -10.89
CA GLY A 40 14.31 -1.00 -11.51
C GLY A 40 14.50 -0.56 -12.97
N TYR A 41 13.54 0.18 -13.55
CA TYR A 41 13.53 0.58 -14.95
C TYR A 41 13.39 2.09 -15.12
N LEU A 42 13.93 2.61 -16.22
CA LEU A 42 13.63 3.98 -16.64
C LEU A 42 12.22 4.06 -17.26
N PRO A 43 11.51 5.19 -17.08
CA PRO A 43 10.23 5.38 -17.76
C PRO A 43 10.41 5.26 -19.28
N SER A 44 9.64 4.39 -19.89
CA SER A 44 9.55 4.24 -21.34
C SER A 44 8.12 4.46 -21.81
N GLY A 45 7.91 5.11 -22.93
CA GLY A 45 6.57 5.51 -23.40
C GLY A 45 5.60 4.37 -23.72
N GLY A 46 6.07 3.11 -23.74
CA GLY A 46 5.24 1.97 -24.14
C GLY A 46 4.86 1.02 -23.02
N VAL A 47 5.64 0.94 -21.95
CA VAL A 47 5.42 -0.03 -20.86
C VAL A 47 5.42 0.68 -19.52
N LYS A 48 4.40 0.42 -18.72
CA LYS A 48 4.35 0.80 -17.30
C LYS A 48 4.83 -0.39 -16.47
N TYR A 49 5.99 -0.26 -15.86
CA TYR A 49 6.56 -1.30 -15.01
C TYR A 49 5.93 -1.26 -13.62
N PRO A 50 5.71 -2.43 -12.98
CA PRO A 50 5.22 -2.49 -11.60
C PRO A 50 6.31 -2.07 -10.62
N THR A 51 5.90 -1.55 -9.48
CA THR A 51 6.79 -1.32 -8.34
C THR A 51 7.21 -2.64 -7.69
N PHE A 52 8.30 -2.62 -6.91
CA PHE A 52 8.70 -3.78 -6.09
C PHE A 52 7.56 -4.25 -5.18
N GLY A 53 6.82 -3.32 -4.56
CA GLY A 53 5.67 -3.65 -3.73
C GLY A 53 4.59 -4.42 -4.48
N SER A 54 4.30 -4.03 -5.73
CA SER A 54 3.34 -4.73 -6.57
C SER A 54 3.82 -6.13 -7.00
N ILE A 55 5.12 -6.30 -7.26
CA ILE A 55 5.72 -7.60 -7.55
C ILE A 55 5.62 -8.51 -6.33
N VAL A 56 6.01 -8.00 -5.15
CA VAL A 56 5.91 -8.76 -3.89
C VAL A 56 4.46 -9.14 -3.60
N ALA A 57 3.50 -8.22 -3.79
CA ALA A 57 2.09 -8.51 -3.60
C ALA A 57 1.55 -9.59 -4.55
N SER A 58 2.11 -9.69 -5.77
CA SER A 58 1.77 -10.73 -6.73
C SER A 58 2.32 -12.10 -6.34
N ASP A 59 3.58 -12.14 -5.89
CA ASP A 59 4.29 -13.38 -5.61
C ASP A 59 3.98 -13.93 -4.21
N PHE A 60 3.66 -13.04 -3.25
CA PHE A 60 3.35 -13.38 -1.87
C PHE A 60 1.94 -12.89 -1.48
N PRO A 61 0.88 -13.45 -2.07
CA PRO A 61 -0.47 -13.07 -1.69
C PRO A 61 -0.74 -13.44 -0.23
N ILE A 62 -1.42 -12.56 0.49
CA ILE A 62 -1.79 -12.83 1.89
C ILE A 62 -2.77 -14.00 1.92
N PRO A 63 -2.42 -15.10 2.62
CA PRO A 63 -3.27 -16.27 2.69
C PRO A 63 -4.36 -16.06 3.68
N LYS A 64 -5.41 -15.52 3.65
CA LYS A 64 -6.57 -15.49 4.58
C LYS A 64 -6.85 -14.18 5.33
N ASP A 65 -5.91 -13.25 5.41
CA ASP A 65 -6.20 -11.97 6.06
C ASP A 65 -6.71 -10.99 5.02
N ASP A 66 -7.85 -10.36 5.31
CA ASP A 66 -8.53 -9.43 4.40
C ASP A 66 -7.82 -8.06 4.27
N LEU A 67 -6.53 -8.01 4.63
CA LEU A 67 -5.69 -6.83 4.48
C LEU A 67 -5.10 -6.75 3.06
N PRO A 68 -4.76 -5.55 2.57
CA PRO A 68 -4.05 -5.38 1.31
C PRO A 68 -2.64 -5.99 1.37
N SER A 69 -2.20 -6.66 0.30
CA SER A 69 -0.85 -7.23 0.21
C SER A 69 0.24 -6.18 0.03
N PHE A 70 -0.11 -4.98 -0.42
CA PHE A 70 0.77 -3.84 -0.53
C PHE A 70 0.09 -2.59 0.01
N VAL A 71 0.73 -1.93 0.99
CA VAL A 71 0.25 -0.67 1.58
C VAL A 71 1.31 0.40 1.40
N SER A 72 0.93 1.54 0.84
CA SER A 72 1.76 2.74 0.74
C SER A 72 1.22 3.79 1.71
N ILE A 73 2.09 4.31 2.59
CA ILE A 73 1.74 5.23 3.68
C ILE A 73 2.46 6.56 3.46
N GLY A 74 1.72 7.63 3.44
CA GLY A 74 2.21 8.98 3.18
C GLY A 74 1.51 9.58 1.97
N THR A 75 2.08 10.67 1.44
CA THR A 75 1.58 11.30 0.23
C THR A 75 2.46 10.86 -0.94
N PRO A 76 2.14 9.80 -1.64
CA PRO A 76 2.92 9.38 -2.78
C PRO A 76 2.82 10.47 -3.85
N GLY A 77 3.87 11.23 -4.03
CA GLY A 77 3.91 12.36 -4.96
C GLY A 77 3.65 11.98 -6.40
N ASN A 78 4.07 10.78 -6.80
CA ASN A 78 3.76 10.17 -8.08
C ASN A 78 3.67 8.66 -7.86
N THR A 79 2.54 8.21 -7.33
CA THR A 79 2.32 6.81 -7.04
C THR A 79 2.57 5.97 -8.29
N ILE A 80 3.68 5.29 -8.28
CA ILE A 80 4.01 4.32 -9.30
C ILE A 80 3.22 3.08 -8.93
N GLY A 81 2.25 2.74 -9.76
CA GLY A 81 1.30 1.68 -9.46
C GLY A 81 1.80 0.30 -9.85
N SER A 82 0.83 -0.59 -10.04
CA SER A 82 1.04 -1.99 -10.38
C SER A 82 1.53 -2.25 -11.82
N GLY A 83 1.64 -1.20 -12.64
CA GLY A 83 2.08 -1.35 -14.03
C GLY A 83 1.23 -2.36 -14.81
N PHE A 84 1.89 -3.31 -15.48
CA PHE A 84 1.23 -4.36 -16.27
C PHE A 84 0.64 -5.50 -15.43
N LEU A 85 0.85 -5.52 -14.10
CA LEU A 85 0.26 -6.54 -13.22
C LEU A 85 -1.23 -6.30 -12.93
N GLY A 86 -1.77 -5.14 -13.34
CA GLY A 86 -3.17 -4.80 -13.13
C GLY A 86 -3.49 -4.25 -11.74
N MET A 87 -4.68 -3.71 -11.58
CA MET A 87 -5.09 -2.98 -10.37
C MET A 87 -5.28 -3.86 -9.14
N SER A 88 -5.37 -5.18 -9.29
CA SER A 88 -5.40 -6.12 -8.16
C SER A 88 -4.13 -6.06 -7.31
N GLN A 89 -3.00 -5.70 -7.91
CA GLN A 89 -1.69 -5.59 -7.27
C GLN A 89 -1.29 -4.14 -6.96
N ALA A 90 -2.22 -3.19 -7.13
CA ALA A 90 -1.96 -1.79 -6.81
C ALA A 90 -1.85 -1.58 -5.29
N PRO A 91 -1.03 -0.60 -4.83
CA PRO A 91 -0.94 -0.28 -3.43
C PRO A 91 -2.27 0.23 -2.87
N PHE A 92 -2.59 -0.18 -1.65
CA PHE A 92 -3.60 0.49 -0.85
C PHE A 92 -2.96 1.72 -0.20
N VAL A 93 -3.44 2.91 -0.57
CA VAL A 93 -2.81 4.17 -0.16
C VAL A 93 -3.44 4.70 1.13
N VAL A 94 -2.61 4.96 2.13
CA VAL A 94 -2.97 5.59 3.40
C VAL A 94 -2.30 6.96 3.49
N ASN A 95 -3.02 8.03 3.17
CA ASN A 95 -2.47 9.39 3.14
C ASN A 95 -2.12 9.94 4.53
N ASP A 96 -2.81 9.53 5.57
CA ASP A 96 -2.61 9.99 6.94
C ASP A 96 -2.78 8.82 7.91
N ALA A 97 -1.66 8.34 8.44
CA ALA A 97 -1.64 7.23 9.38
C ALA A 97 -2.27 7.57 10.76
N SER A 98 -2.55 8.85 11.05
CA SER A 98 -3.21 9.25 12.30
C SER A 98 -4.71 8.99 12.32
N LYS A 99 -5.28 8.61 11.18
CA LYS A 99 -6.71 8.36 10.99
C LYS A 99 -6.93 7.02 10.31
N LEU A 100 -8.07 6.42 10.55
CA LEU A 100 -8.50 5.31 9.73
C LEU A 100 -8.57 5.73 8.25
N PRO A 101 -8.19 4.86 7.32
CA PRO A 101 -8.32 5.16 5.90
C PRO A 101 -9.73 5.58 5.53
N ALA A 102 -9.88 6.51 4.60
CA ALA A 102 -11.19 6.95 4.16
C ALA A 102 -11.99 5.78 3.54
N ASN A 103 -13.30 5.80 3.74
CA ASN A 103 -14.24 4.85 3.14
C ASN A 103 -14.04 3.37 3.50
N VAL A 104 -13.34 3.06 4.58
CA VAL A 104 -13.19 1.69 5.10
C VAL A 104 -14.30 1.26 6.06
N SER A 105 -15.22 2.14 6.40
CA SER A 105 -16.40 1.85 7.20
C SER A 105 -17.66 1.82 6.31
N LYS A 106 -18.58 0.94 6.63
CA LYS A 106 -19.90 0.95 5.99
C LYS A 106 -20.59 2.29 6.27
N ALA A 107 -21.24 2.85 5.27
CA ALA A 107 -22.05 4.05 5.45
C ALA A 107 -23.14 3.79 6.51
N ASN A 108 -23.47 4.83 7.28
CA ASN A 108 -24.56 4.76 8.27
C ASN A 108 -25.84 4.21 7.61
N ARG A 109 -26.50 3.25 8.26
CA ARG A 109 -27.70 2.55 7.79
C ARG A 109 -27.49 1.57 6.63
N LEU A 110 -26.24 1.21 6.29
CA LEU A 110 -25.94 0.17 5.31
C LEU A 110 -25.70 -1.16 6.04
N ASP A 111 -26.75 -1.98 6.13
CA ASP A 111 -26.65 -3.35 6.61
C ASP A 111 -25.94 -4.27 5.57
N GLU A 112 -25.64 -5.48 5.99
CA GLU A 112 -24.91 -6.44 5.14
C GLU A 112 -25.71 -6.86 3.90
N GLN A 113 -27.01 -6.98 4.03
CA GLN A 113 -27.88 -7.37 2.91
C GLN A 113 -27.87 -6.29 1.83
N ARG A 114 -28.02 -5.02 2.20
CA ARG A 114 -27.95 -3.89 1.27
C ARG A 114 -26.57 -3.71 0.67
N PHE A 115 -25.52 -3.94 1.48
CA PHE A 115 -24.15 -3.88 0.99
C PHE A 115 -23.91 -4.96 -0.08
N SER A 116 -24.27 -6.21 0.18
CA SER A 116 -24.17 -7.31 -0.76
C SER A 116 -25.02 -7.08 -2.02
N GLY A 117 -26.25 -6.59 -1.85
CA GLY A 117 -27.12 -6.27 -2.99
C GLY A 117 -26.54 -5.19 -3.91
N ARG A 118 -25.85 -4.19 -3.35
CA ARG A 118 -25.14 -3.18 -4.16
C ARG A 118 -23.97 -3.76 -4.94
N LEU A 119 -23.21 -4.68 -4.33
CA LEU A 119 -22.11 -5.35 -5.01
C LEU A 119 -22.62 -6.24 -6.15
N SER A 120 -23.70 -6.99 -5.95
CA SER A 120 -24.33 -7.79 -7.02
C SER A 120 -24.83 -6.94 -8.17
N LEU A 121 -25.49 -5.81 -7.87
CA LEU A 121 -25.95 -4.89 -8.93
C LEU A 121 -24.76 -4.30 -9.71
N LEU A 122 -23.67 -3.96 -9.03
CA LEU A 122 -22.46 -3.50 -9.69
C LEU A 122 -21.88 -4.57 -10.62
N GLU A 123 -21.82 -5.81 -10.17
CA GLU A 123 -21.33 -6.94 -10.96
C GLU A 123 -22.16 -7.18 -12.23
N ASP A 124 -23.49 -7.07 -12.13
CA ASP A 124 -24.40 -7.19 -13.28
C ASP A 124 -24.16 -6.07 -14.30
N LEU A 125 -24.01 -4.83 -13.83
CA LEU A 125 -23.72 -3.68 -14.70
C LEU A 125 -22.36 -3.82 -15.39
N GLU A 126 -21.34 -4.24 -14.67
CA GLU A 126 -20.00 -4.50 -15.19
C GLU A 126 -19.99 -5.60 -16.23
N GLY A 127 -20.78 -6.66 -16.05
CA GLY A 127 -20.96 -7.72 -17.03
C GLY A 127 -21.45 -7.18 -18.38
N GLN A 128 -22.40 -6.23 -18.36
CA GLN A 128 -22.90 -5.58 -19.56
C GLN A 128 -21.83 -4.74 -20.28
N TYR A 129 -20.96 -4.05 -19.53
CA TYR A 129 -19.84 -3.27 -20.09
C TYR A 129 -18.75 -4.17 -20.66
N ALA A 130 -18.42 -5.27 -20.00
CA ALA A 130 -17.44 -6.25 -20.47
C ALA A 130 -17.84 -6.79 -21.85
N ASN A 131 -19.11 -7.10 -22.05
CA ASN A 131 -19.67 -7.59 -23.32
C ASN A 131 -19.61 -6.55 -24.46
N LYS A 132 -19.45 -5.26 -24.13
CA LYS A 132 -19.27 -4.17 -25.09
C LYS A 132 -17.81 -3.85 -25.45
N GLY A 133 -16.86 -4.74 -25.11
CA GLY A 133 -15.44 -4.60 -25.44
C GLY A 133 -14.55 -3.95 -24.35
N ALA A 134 -15.11 -3.64 -23.18
CA ALA A 134 -14.36 -3.02 -22.08
C ALA A 134 -13.80 -4.03 -21.08
N LYS A 135 -13.56 -5.30 -21.45
CA LYS A 135 -13.26 -6.42 -20.57
C LYS A 135 -12.09 -6.12 -19.60
N ALA A 136 -10.95 -5.65 -20.10
CA ALA A 136 -9.78 -5.38 -19.25
C ALA A 136 -10.05 -4.33 -18.17
N ARG A 137 -10.77 -3.24 -18.53
CA ARG A 137 -11.13 -2.19 -17.56
C ARG A 137 -12.13 -2.69 -16.51
N VAL A 138 -13.03 -3.58 -16.90
CA VAL A 138 -13.99 -4.19 -15.99
C VAL A 138 -13.28 -5.12 -15.01
N GLU A 139 -12.33 -5.90 -15.46
CA GLU A 139 -11.51 -6.77 -14.58
C GLU A 139 -10.76 -5.96 -13.52
N ASP A 140 -10.10 -4.87 -13.92
CA ASP A 140 -9.41 -3.95 -12.97
C ASP A 140 -10.40 -3.34 -11.96
N HIS A 141 -11.57 -2.89 -12.42
CA HIS A 141 -12.59 -2.31 -11.56
C HIS A 141 -13.15 -3.32 -10.56
N LYS A 142 -13.47 -4.54 -11.03
CA LYS A 142 -13.89 -5.65 -10.17
C LYS A 142 -12.85 -5.96 -9.09
N ALA A 143 -11.58 -6.01 -9.44
CA ALA A 143 -10.51 -6.26 -8.50
C ALA A 143 -10.44 -5.20 -7.39
N ILE A 144 -10.55 -3.91 -7.74
CA ILE A 144 -10.56 -2.80 -6.77
C ILE A 144 -11.75 -2.94 -5.81
N TYR A 145 -12.95 -3.15 -6.32
CA TYR A 145 -14.15 -3.27 -5.49
C TYR A 145 -14.16 -4.51 -4.61
N ALA A 146 -13.66 -5.64 -5.13
CA ALA A 146 -13.51 -6.86 -4.34
C ALA A 146 -12.53 -6.66 -3.17
N ASN A 147 -11.39 -6.01 -3.43
CA ASN A 147 -10.40 -5.68 -2.40
C ASN A 147 -10.98 -4.72 -1.34
N ALA A 148 -11.68 -3.67 -1.78
CA ALA A 148 -12.34 -2.72 -0.88
C ALA A 148 -13.43 -3.41 -0.03
N ALA A 149 -14.27 -4.25 -0.62
CA ALA A 149 -15.32 -4.98 0.07
C ALA A 149 -14.75 -5.95 1.12
N ARG A 150 -13.64 -6.65 0.81
CA ARG A 150 -12.92 -7.49 1.77
C ARG A 150 -12.43 -6.65 2.95
N LEU A 151 -11.75 -5.55 2.69
CA LEU A 151 -11.21 -4.69 3.74
C LEU A 151 -12.30 -4.14 4.67
N VAL A 152 -13.42 -3.66 4.12
CA VAL A 152 -14.57 -3.15 4.90
C VAL A 152 -15.19 -4.22 5.81
N ARG A 153 -15.12 -5.49 5.41
CA ARG A 153 -15.63 -6.63 6.19
C ARG A 153 -14.57 -7.23 7.12
N SER A 154 -13.33 -6.83 6.99
CA SER A 154 -12.20 -7.43 7.70
C SER A 154 -12.24 -7.11 9.20
N PRO A 155 -12.12 -8.11 10.07
CA PRO A 155 -11.89 -7.89 11.49
C PRO A 155 -10.51 -7.25 11.77
N ASN A 156 -9.60 -7.33 10.79
CA ASN A 156 -8.25 -6.78 10.87
C ASN A 156 -8.16 -5.29 10.51
N LEU A 157 -9.28 -4.66 10.13
CA LEU A 157 -9.33 -3.22 9.87
C LEU A 157 -8.79 -2.38 11.05
N LYS A 158 -8.96 -2.86 12.29
CA LYS A 158 -8.41 -2.25 13.49
C LYS A 158 -6.88 -2.11 13.50
N THR A 159 -6.17 -2.84 12.63
CA THR A 159 -4.72 -2.70 12.48
C THR A 159 -4.33 -1.30 12.03
N PHE A 160 -5.19 -0.63 11.26
CA PHE A 160 -4.97 0.75 10.82
C PHE A 160 -5.17 1.79 11.94
N ASP A 161 -5.73 1.42 13.08
CA ASP A 161 -5.93 2.32 14.21
C ASP A 161 -4.70 2.35 15.13
N ILE A 162 -3.78 3.27 14.85
CA ILE A 162 -2.58 3.46 15.68
C ILE A 162 -2.87 4.11 17.04
N ALA A 163 -4.05 4.72 17.25
CA ALA A 163 -4.42 5.29 18.52
C ALA A 163 -4.63 4.20 19.61
N SER A 164 -4.82 2.95 19.18
CA SER A 164 -4.89 1.80 20.09
C SER A 164 -3.54 1.36 20.68
N GLU A 165 -2.42 1.91 20.19
CA GLU A 165 -1.09 1.66 20.76
C GLU A 165 -0.87 2.44 22.06
N SER A 166 0.02 1.91 22.92
CA SER A 166 0.40 2.60 24.14
C SER A 166 1.05 3.96 23.87
N ASN A 167 0.89 4.90 24.80
CA ASN A 167 1.53 6.22 24.70
C ASN A 167 3.05 6.09 24.55
N GLU A 168 3.68 5.18 25.29
CA GLU A 168 5.11 4.91 25.19
C GLU A 168 5.52 4.50 23.76
N MET A 169 4.74 3.63 23.14
CA MET A 169 5.00 3.18 21.78
C MET A 169 4.82 4.31 20.76
N GLN A 170 3.77 5.12 20.91
CA GLN A 170 3.52 6.28 20.05
C GLN A 170 4.65 7.33 20.18
N GLU A 171 5.16 7.56 21.40
CA GLU A 171 6.28 8.46 21.65
C GLU A 171 7.59 7.94 21.07
N LYS A 172 7.83 6.63 21.15
CA LYS A 172 9.03 5.98 20.60
C LYS A 172 9.15 6.16 19.09
N TYR A 173 8.04 6.08 18.34
CA TYR A 173 8.00 6.32 16.91
C TYR A 173 7.93 7.82 16.56
N GLY A 174 7.53 8.64 17.52
CA GLY A 174 7.38 10.08 17.37
C GLY A 174 6.05 10.50 16.73
N LYS A 175 5.75 11.80 16.87
CA LYS A 175 4.45 12.38 16.46
C LYS A 175 4.45 12.99 15.05
N THR A 176 5.53 12.81 14.29
CA THR A 176 5.61 13.25 12.89
C THR A 176 4.74 12.36 12.00
N ALA A 177 4.39 12.81 10.81
CA ALA A 177 3.65 11.99 9.84
C ALA A 177 4.43 10.71 9.50
N PHE A 178 5.74 10.83 9.26
CA PHE A 178 6.63 9.70 9.00
C PHE A 178 6.70 8.71 10.17
N GLY A 179 6.89 9.21 11.41
CA GLY A 179 6.93 8.35 12.60
C GLY A 179 5.63 7.56 12.80
N ARG A 180 4.48 8.22 12.65
CA ARG A 180 3.17 7.54 12.67
C ARG A 180 3.03 6.54 11.51
N GLY A 181 3.55 6.87 10.33
CA GLY A 181 3.62 5.95 9.20
C GLY A 181 4.43 4.70 9.52
N CYS A 182 5.60 4.84 10.13
CA CYS A 182 6.43 3.71 10.58
C CYS A 182 5.73 2.87 11.66
N LEU A 183 5.00 3.49 12.59
CA LEU A 183 4.23 2.77 13.59
C LEU A 183 3.11 1.93 12.94
N LEU A 184 2.40 2.51 11.98
CA LEU A 184 1.39 1.77 11.21
C LEU A 184 2.02 0.65 10.39
N ALA A 185 3.16 0.90 9.74
CA ALA A 185 3.88 -0.11 8.96
C ALA A 185 4.25 -1.32 9.83
N ARG A 186 4.77 -1.11 11.05
CA ARG A 186 5.03 -2.20 11.99
C ARG A 186 3.79 -3.04 12.24
N ARG A 187 2.66 -2.40 12.56
CA ARG A 187 1.39 -3.10 12.84
C ARG A 187 0.91 -3.95 11.67
N LEU A 188 1.06 -3.42 10.45
CA LEU A 188 0.69 -4.13 9.22
C LEU A 188 1.58 -5.35 8.99
N VAL A 189 2.91 -5.19 9.15
CA VAL A 189 3.86 -6.30 9.01
C VAL A 189 3.62 -7.38 10.07
N GLU A 190 3.33 -7.00 11.32
CA GLU A 190 2.95 -7.94 12.39
C GLU A 190 1.67 -8.74 12.06
N ARG A 191 0.85 -8.25 11.14
CA ARG A 191 -0.35 -8.92 10.62
C ARG A 191 -0.11 -9.64 9.29
N GLY A 192 1.14 -9.74 8.85
CA GLY A 192 1.51 -10.49 7.67
C GLY A 192 1.40 -9.72 6.35
N VAL A 193 1.23 -8.40 6.37
CA VAL A 193 1.29 -7.59 5.14
C VAL A 193 2.70 -7.69 4.57
N PRO A 194 2.89 -8.27 3.37
CA PRO A 194 4.22 -8.61 2.85
C PRO A 194 5.03 -7.40 2.41
N PHE A 195 4.38 -6.30 2.03
CA PHE A 195 5.08 -5.09 1.62
C PHE A 195 4.39 -3.82 2.13
N VAL A 196 5.17 -3.00 2.82
CA VAL A 196 4.71 -1.67 3.29
C VAL A 196 5.75 -0.64 2.93
N GLU A 197 5.33 0.42 2.27
CA GLU A 197 6.13 1.58 1.92
C GLU A 197 5.71 2.77 2.79
N VAL A 198 6.68 3.54 3.28
CA VAL A 198 6.44 4.76 4.08
C VAL A 198 7.20 5.92 3.47
N GLU A 199 6.51 7.01 3.16
CA GLU A 199 7.06 8.23 2.59
C GLU A 199 6.98 9.43 3.56
#